data_3467a0fb8806ecd6884756dd4aa15d98
#
_entry.id   3467a0fb8806ecd6884756dd4aa15d98
#
_cell.length_a   1.000
_cell.length_b   1.000
_cell.length_c   1.000
_cell.angle_alpha   90.00
_cell.angle_beta   90.00
_cell.angle_gamma   90.00
#
_symmetry.space_group_name_H-M   'P 1'
#
loop_
_entity.id
_entity.type
_entity.pdbx_description
1 polymer ?
#
loop_
_entity_poly.entity_id
_entity_poly.type
_entity_poly.pdbx_seq_one_letter_code
_entity_poly.pdbx_strand_id
1 'polypeptide(L)'
;MDKDTSTVCITGAAGNLGAAVAAWFGQRGARLVLLDRNQDELQRRCGALAGALLVPVDLLAPDAVRAAIEGALAHVQRIDALCHLAGGFHMGEPVHETPARAWDFMMDLNARSFIHMAAAVVPQMRRQRRGSIVAVGAAGGLKGGAAAGAYAASKSALMRLVESMSAELRDEDINVNAVLPSIIDTPPNRSAMPDADFSRWVAPEALAEVIGFLASDAARAVHGALLPVLGRV
;
A
#
# COMPACT_ATOMS: atom_id res chain seq x y z
N MET A 1 -0.31 6.53 19.79
CA MET A 1 -1.69 6.70 19.23
C MET A 1 -2.56 7.03 20.42
N ASP A 2 -3.16 8.22 20.41
CA ASP A 2 -4.09 8.64 21.44
C ASP A 2 -5.34 7.76 21.47
N LYS A 3 -6.06 7.74 22.61
CA LYS A 3 -7.20 6.87 22.91
C LYS A 3 -8.43 7.01 21.99
N ASP A 4 -8.38 7.87 20.97
CA ASP A 4 -9.37 7.88 19.89
C ASP A 4 -8.99 6.81 18.86
N THR A 5 -9.87 5.85 18.65
CA THR A 5 -9.70 4.74 17.75
C THR A 5 -9.42 5.23 16.32
N SER A 6 -8.16 5.17 15.87
CA SER A 6 -7.79 5.60 14.51
C SER A 6 -8.46 4.71 13.47
N THR A 7 -8.88 5.31 12.34
CA THR A 7 -9.41 4.58 11.19
C THR A 7 -8.34 4.42 10.13
N VAL A 8 -8.03 3.19 9.76
CA VAL A 8 -7.00 2.84 8.79
C VAL A 8 -7.63 2.17 7.56
N CYS A 9 -7.42 2.78 6.41
CA CYS A 9 -7.83 2.27 5.11
C CYS A 9 -6.66 1.50 4.48
N ILE A 10 -6.86 0.24 4.09
CA ILE A 10 -5.82 -0.64 3.55
C ILE A 10 -6.26 -1.19 2.21
N THR A 11 -5.49 -0.93 1.14
CA THR A 11 -5.71 -1.54 -0.18
C THR A 11 -4.84 -2.79 -0.35
N GLY A 12 -5.29 -3.74 -1.16
CA GLY A 12 -4.60 -5.03 -1.28
C GLY A 12 -4.67 -5.84 0.02
N ALA A 13 -5.73 -5.65 0.79
CA ALA A 13 -5.89 -6.20 2.14
C ALA A 13 -5.95 -7.73 2.16
N ALA A 14 -6.42 -8.36 1.08
CA ALA A 14 -6.41 -9.81 0.92
C ALA A 14 -5.03 -10.39 0.53
N GLY A 15 -4.03 -9.56 0.22
CA GLY A 15 -2.66 -9.98 -0.03
C GLY A 15 -1.93 -10.44 1.25
N ASN A 16 -0.75 -11.08 1.09
CA ASN A 16 0.03 -11.56 2.24
C ASN A 16 0.48 -10.39 3.15
N LEU A 17 0.99 -9.31 2.57
CA LEU A 17 1.35 -8.12 3.33
C LEU A 17 0.10 -7.41 3.88
N GLY A 18 -0.98 -7.32 3.08
CA GLY A 18 -2.23 -6.67 3.49
C GLY A 18 -2.83 -7.30 4.73
N ALA A 19 -2.87 -8.63 4.79
CA ALA A 19 -3.37 -9.37 5.96
C ALA A 19 -2.49 -9.12 7.21
N ALA A 20 -1.16 -9.09 7.07
CA ALA A 20 -0.25 -8.79 8.17
C ALA A 20 -0.44 -7.35 8.69
N VAL A 21 -0.57 -6.38 7.78
CA VAL A 21 -0.81 -4.97 8.14
C VAL A 21 -2.19 -4.80 8.81
N ALA A 22 -3.23 -5.44 8.27
CA ALA A 22 -4.56 -5.41 8.87
C ALA A 22 -4.57 -6.01 10.28
N ALA A 23 -3.89 -7.16 10.48
CA ALA A 23 -3.75 -7.79 11.79
C ALA A 23 -2.98 -6.88 12.76
N TRP A 24 -1.90 -6.24 12.32
CA TRP A 24 -1.08 -5.35 13.14
C TRP A 24 -1.88 -4.16 13.67
N PHE A 25 -2.66 -3.50 12.82
CA PHE A 25 -3.52 -2.38 13.22
C PHE A 25 -4.72 -2.84 14.05
N GLY A 26 -5.36 -3.96 13.69
CA GLY A 26 -6.49 -4.51 14.43
C GLY A 26 -6.13 -4.87 15.87
N GLN A 27 -4.96 -5.48 16.10
CA GLN A 27 -4.45 -5.79 17.45
C GLN A 27 -4.23 -4.53 18.33
N ARG A 28 -4.11 -3.36 17.68
CA ARG A 28 -3.93 -2.06 18.36
C ARG A 28 -5.22 -1.26 18.46
N GLY A 29 -6.36 -1.88 18.14
CA GLY A 29 -7.68 -1.29 18.29
C GLY A 29 -8.09 -0.32 17.20
N ALA A 30 -7.39 -0.28 16.05
CA ALA A 30 -7.78 0.55 14.92
C ALA A 30 -9.10 0.06 14.30
N ARG A 31 -9.94 0.99 13.81
CA ARG A 31 -11.02 0.66 12.87
C ARG A 31 -10.41 0.42 11.49
N LEU A 32 -10.83 -0.64 10.83
CA LEU A 32 -10.26 -1.05 9.56
C LEU A 32 -11.25 -0.91 8.42
N VAL A 33 -10.82 -0.26 7.33
CA VAL A 33 -11.50 -0.27 6.03
C VAL A 33 -10.58 -1.02 5.07
N LEU A 34 -10.97 -2.24 4.71
CA LEU A 34 -10.13 -3.21 4.00
C LEU A 34 -10.61 -3.37 2.57
N LEU A 35 -9.81 -2.92 1.61
CA LEU A 35 -10.14 -2.93 0.19
C LEU A 35 -9.33 -4.00 -0.55
N ASP A 36 -10.04 -4.78 -1.35
CA ASP A 36 -9.45 -5.70 -2.32
C ASP A 36 -10.43 -5.94 -3.47
N ARG A 37 -9.95 -6.41 -4.62
CA ARG A 37 -10.81 -6.74 -5.74
C ARG A 37 -11.58 -8.04 -5.53
N ASN A 38 -10.97 -9.00 -4.85
CA ASN A 38 -11.53 -10.32 -4.64
C ASN A 38 -12.27 -10.39 -3.30
N GLN A 39 -13.61 -10.36 -3.35
CA GLN A 39 -14.48 -10.40 -2.17
C GLN A 39 -14.29 -11.68 -1.34
N ASP A 40 -14.21 -12.84 -1.97
CA ASP A 40 -14.09 -14.12 -1.26
C ASP A 40 -12.77 -14.24 -0.54
N GLU A 41 -11.68 -13.79 -1.18
CA GLU A 41 -10.36 -13.78 -0.58
C GLU A 41 -10.28 -12.78 0.58
N LEU A 42 -10.90 -11.60 0.41
CA LEU A 42 -11.00 -10.58 1.45
C LEU A 42 -11.77 -11.12 2.65
N GLN A 43 -12.91 -11.78 2.43
CA GLN A 43 -13.68 -12.42 3.48
C GLN A 43 -12.89 -13.55 4.17
N ARG A 44 -12.21 -14.38 3.40
CA ARG A 44 -11.42 -15.51 3.93
C ARG A 44 -10.26 -15.06 4.81
N ARG A 45 -9.55 -14.00 4.42
CA ARG A 45 -8.35 -13.52 5.13
C ARG A 45 -8.63 -12.53 6.24
N CYS A 46 -9.64 -11.70 6.06
CA CYS A 46 -9.90 -10.56 6.93
C CYS A 46 -11.25 -10.64 7.67
N GLY A 47 -12.12 -11.56 7.30
CA GLY A 47 -13.48 -11.64 7.86
C GLY A 47 -13.54 -11.93 9.37
N ALA A 48 -12.46 -12.47 9.96
CA ALA A 48 -12.35 -12.69 11.40
C ALA A 48 -11.90 -11.43 12.18
N LEU A 49 -11.49 -10.35 11.50
CA LEU A 49 -11.10 -9.10 12.16
C LEU A 49 -12.34 -8.34 12.63
N ALA A 50 -12.54 -8.31 13.94
CA ALA A 50 -13.74 -7.74 14.56
C ALA A 50 -13.92 -6.25 14.16
N GLY A 51 -15.09 -5.91 13.64
CA GLY A 51 -15.45 -4.54 13.28
C GLY A 51 -14.76 -4.01 12.02
N ALA A 52 -14.04 -4.86 11.26
CA ALA A 52 -13.47 -4.46 9.98
C ALA A 52 -14.56 -4.31 8.91
N LEU A 53 -14.53 -3.20 8.18
CA LEU A 53 -15.37 -2.98 7.01
C LEU A 53 -14.66 -3.54 5.77
N LEU A 54 -15.20 -4.60 5.20
CA LEU A 54 -14.68 -5.24 3.98
C LEU A 54 -15.31 -4.58 2.76
N VAL A 55 -14.49 -4.03 1.86
CA VAL A 55 -14.93 -3.23 0.71
C VAL A 55 -14.36 -3.82 -0.58
N PRO A 56 -15.10 -4.71 -1.26
CA PRO A 56 -14.66 -5.22 -2.55
C PRO A 56 -14.72 -4.11 -3.61
N VAL A 57 -13.57 -3.81 -4.24
CA VAL A 57 -13.49 -2.75 -5.25
C VAL A 57 -12.31 -2.96 -6.19
N ASP A 58 -12.52 -2.69 -7.48
CA ASP A 58 -11.44 -2.59 -8.45
C ASP A 58 -10.84 -1.18 -8.38
N LEU A 59 -9.57 -1.09 -7.97
CA LEU A 59 -8.85 0.19 -7.85
C LEU A 59 -8.56 0.86 -9.20
N LEU A 60 -8.77 0.18 -10.32
CA LEU A 60 -8.63 0.74 -11.65
C LEU A 60 -9.92 1.41 -12.16
N ALA A 61 -11.01 1.28 -11.43
CA ALA A 61 -12.30 1.94 -11.71
C ALA A 61 -12.49 3.17 -10.79
N PRO A 62 -12.10 4.39 -11.21
CA PRO A 62 -12.04 5.57 -10.33
C PRO A 62 -13.38 5.93 -9.69
N ASP A 63 -14.48 5.78 -10.44
CA ASP A 63 -15.82 6.04 -9.91
C ASP A 63 -16.25 5.02 -8.86
N ALA A 64 -15.89 3.75 -9.04
CA ALA A 64 -16.12 2.71 -8.04
C ALA A 64 -15.30 2.95 -6.77
N VAL A 65 -14.04 3.37 -6.90
CA VAL A 65 -13.18 3.73 -5.77
C VAL A 65 -13.78 4.90 -4.99
N ARG A 66 -14.24 5.95 -5.68
CA ARG A 66 -14.89 7.09 -5.03
C ARG A 66 -16.14 6.66 -4.26
N ALA A 67 -17.04 5.93 -4.90
CA ALA A 67 -18.26 5.43 -4.26
C ALA A 67 -17.96 4.51 -3.06
N ALA A 68 -16.94 3.65 -3.16
CA ALA A 68 -16.51 2.76 -2.10
C ALA A 68 -15.99 3.54 -0.88
N ILE A 69 -15.17 4.58 -1.08
CA ILE A 69 -14.66 5.43 0.01
C ILE A 69 -15.77 6.29 0.62
N GLU A 70 -16.68 6.85 -0.18
CA GLU A 70 -17.85 7.58 0.32
C GLU A 70 -18.74 6.67 1.17
N GLY A 71 -19.02 5.45 0.70
CA GLY A 71 -19.76 4.44 1.46
C GLY A 71 -19.06 4.06 2.77
N ALA A 72 -17.74 3.87 2.74
CA ALA A 72 -16.97 3.59 3.95
C ALA A 72 -17.03 4.75 4.94
N LEU A 73 -16.88 6.00 4.47
CA LEU A 73 -16.95 7.20 5.32
C LEU A 73 -18.30 7.38 6.00
N ALA A 74 -19.41 6.92 5.39
CA ALA A 74 -20.71 6.92 6.04
C ALA A 74 -20.75 6.04 7.31
N HIS A 75 -19.88 5.04 7.41
CA HIS A 75 -19.78 4.13 8.56
C HIS A 75 -18.70 4.58 9.56
N VAL A 76 -17.51 4.97 9.05
CA VAL A 76 -16.36 5.24 9.92
C VAL A 76 -16.15 6.73 10.20
N GLN A 77 -16.78 7.62 9.43
CA GLN A 77 -16.77 9.09 9.54
C GLN A 77 -15.41 9.77 9.29
N ARG A 78 -14.29 9.06 9.45
CA ARG A 78 -12.93 9.57 9.25
C ARG A 78 -12.01 8.49 8.69
N ILE A 79 -10.94 8.91 8.03
CA ILE A 79 -9.80 8.08 7.63
C ILE A 79 -8.54 8.79 8.10
N ASP A 80 -7.83 8.18 9.05
CA ASP A 80 -6.61 8.74 9.63
C ASP A 80 -5.36 8.29 8.89
N ALA A 81 -5.38 7.07 8.36
CA ALA A 81 -4.29 6.56 7.55
C ALA A 81 -4.80 5.82 6.31
N LEU A 82 -4.08 5.98 5.20
CA LEU A 82 -4.17 5.15 4.00
C LEU A 82 -2.89 4.33 3.87
N CYS A 83 -2.99 3.01 3.99
CA CYS A 83 -1.92 2.08 3.65
C CYS A 83 -2.20 1.51 2.25
N HIS A 84 -1.53 2.07 1.22
CA HIS A 84 -1.69 1.63 -0.16
C HIS A 84 -0.71 0.50 -0.46
N LEU A 85 -1.20 -0.75 -0.30
CA LEU A 85 -0.40 -1.96 -0.45
C LEU A 85 -0.71 -2.70 -1.77
N ALA A 86 -1.79 -2.32 -2.45
CA ALA A 86 -2.12 -2.87 -3.76
C ALA A 86 -0.97 -2.63 -4.74
N GLY A 87 -0.61 -3.67 -5.46
CA GLY A 87 0.45 -3.64 -6.43
C GLY A 87 0.69 -5.02 -7.03
N GLY A 88 1.45 -5.07 -8.10
CA GLY A 88 1.80 -6.29 -8.80
C GLY A 88 3.27 -6.34 -9.15
N PHE A 89 3.67 -7.53 -9.57
CA PHE A 89 5.01 -7.83 -10.05
C PHE A 89 4.93 -8.57 -11.38
N HIS A 90 5.76 -8.15 -12.32
CA HIS A 90 5.97 -8.83 -13.59
C HIS A 90 7.42 -8.62 -14.03
N MET A 91 8.06 -9.67 -14.47
CA MET A 91 9.38 -9.65 -15.10
C MET A 91 9.53 -10.83 -16.07
N GLY A 92 10.51 -10.75 -16.96
CA GLY A 92 10.85 -11.85 -17.86
C GLY A 92 11.33 -11.36 -19.22
N GLU A 93 10.78 -10.26 -19.73
CA GLU A 93 11.11 -9.76 -21.07
C GLU A 93 12.16 -8.63 -21.02
N PRO A 94 13.07 -8.56 -22.02
CA PRO A 94 13.90 -7.38 -22.24
C PRO A 94 13.03 -6.15 -22.53
N VAL A 95 13.52 -4.95 -22.24
CA VAL A 95 12.74 -3.70 -22.37
C VAL A 95 12.14 -3.53 -23.78
N HIS A 96 12.89 -3.82 -24.83
CA HIS A 96 12.45 -3.66 -26.22
C HIS A 96 11.41 -4.72 -26.68
N GLU A 97 11.21 -5.77 -25.87
CA GLU A 97 10.22 -6.84 -26.13
C GLU A 97 9.05 -6.79 -25.15
N THR A 98 9.03 -5.80 -24.25
CA THR A 98 7.96 -5.67 -23.24
C THR A 98 6.60 -5.51 -23.93
N PRO A 99 5.63 -6.45 -23.76
CA PRO A 99 4.32 -6.32 -24.37
C PRO A 99 3.56 -5.14 -23.77
N ALA A 100 2.79 -4.40 -24.59
CA ALA A 100 1.99 -3.27 -24.12
C ALA A 100 1.10 -3.65 -22.92
N ARG A 101 0.48 -4.83 -22.95
CA ARG A 101 -0.34 -5.34 -21.84
C ARG A 101 0.42 -5.48 -20.50
N ALA A 102 1.70 -5.86 -20.55
CA ALA A 102 2.50 -6.01 -19.34
C ALA A 102 2.90 -4.63 -18.80
N TRP A 103 3.24 -3.69 -19.70
CA TRP A 103 3.48 -2.30 -19.36
C TRP A 103 2.24 -1.66 -18.71
N ASP A 104 1.10 -1.73 -19.39
CA ASP A 104 -0.15 -1.13 -18.91
C ASP A 104 -0.56 -1.74 -17.56
N PHE A 105 -0.50 -3.06 -17.41
CA PHE A 105 -0.81 -3.74 -16.16
C PHE A 105 0.09 -3.25 -14.99
N MET A 106 1.40 -3.10 -15.21
CA MET A 106 2.30 -2.61 -14.19
C MET A 106 2.04 -1.16 -13.81
N MET A 107 1.88 -0.28 -14.83
CA MET A 107 1.60 1.13 -14.59
C MET A 107 0.24 1.36 -13.93
N ASP A 108 -0.78 0.65 -14.37
CA ASP A 108 -2.12 0.76 -13.84
C ASP A 108 -2.17 0.29 -12.38
N LEU A 109 -1.67 -0.91 -12.12
CA LEU A 109 -1.78 -1.49 -10.78
C LEU A 109 -0.84 -0.82 -9.76
N ASN A 110 0.40 -0.45 -10.15
CA ASN A 110 1.38 0.09 -9.20
C ASN A 110 1.34 1.62 -9.06
N ALA A 111 0.90 2.37 -10.08
CA ALA A 111 0.92 3.84 -10.05
C ALA A 111 -0.48 4.45 -10.18
N ARG A 112 -1.28 4.06 -11.19
CA ARG A 112 -2.62 4.65 -11.41
C ARG A 112 -3.58 4.37 -10.25
N SER A 113 -3.57 3.15 -9.71
CA SER A 113 -4.39 2.78 -8.54
C SER A 113 -4.14 3.67 -7.32
N PHE A 114 -2.88 4.08 -7.11
CA PHE A 114 -2.52 5.02 -6.05
C PHE A 114 -3.15 6.40 -6.28
N ILE A 115 -3.14 6.91 -7.52
CA ILE A 115 -3.79 8.19 -7.87
C ILE A 115 -5.30 8.13 -7.58
N HIS A 116 -5.96 7.03 -7.97
CA HIS A 116 -7.40 6.88 -7.72
C HIS A 116 -7.72 6.85 -6.23
N MET A 117 -6.94 6.12 -5.42
CA MET A 117 -7.12 6.09 -3.97
C MET A 117 -6.82 7.44 -3.33
N ALA A 118 -5.76 8.12 -3.75
CA ALA A 118 -5.42 9.46 -3.27
C ALA A 118 -6.55 10.45 -3.57
N ALA A 119 -7.09 10.45 -4.79
CA ALA A 119 -8.20 11.32 -5.19
C ALA A 119 -9.46 11.10 -4.32
N ALA A 120 -9.71 9.87 -3.87
CA ALA A 120 -10.86 9.55 -3.03
C ALA A 120 -10.64 9.89 -1.54
N VAL A 121 -9.42 9.73 -1.00
CA VAL A 121 -9.14 9.82 0.44
C VAL A 121 -8.63 11.21 0.85
N VAL A 122 -7.77 11.85 0.05
CA VAL A 122 -7.15 13.15 0.39
C VAL A 122 -8.17 14.25 0.70
N PRO A 123 -9.29 14.41 -0.05
CA PRO A 123 -10.30 15.42 0.30
C PRO A 123 -10.84 15.26 1.72
N GLN A 124 -10.97 14.04 2.23
CA GLN A 124 -11.40 13.79 3.60
C GLN A 124 -10.29 14.16 4.60
N MET A 125 -9.04 13.77 4.35
CA MET A 125 -7.89 14.12 5.20
C MET A 125 -7.70 15.65 5.29
N ARG A 126 -7.90 16.36 4.18
CA ARG A 126 -7.90 17.84 4.16
C ARG A 126 -8.97 18.46 5.07
N ARG A 127 -10.20 17.92 5.02
CA ARG A 127 -11.27 18.37 5.94
C ARG A 127 -10.93 18.11 7.40
N GLN A 128 -10.23 17.02 7.69
CA GLN A 128 -9.76 16.63 9.01
C GLN A 128 -8.54 17.44 9.47
N ARG A 129 -7.82 18.08 8.53
CA ARG A 129 -6.51 18.71 8.74
C ARG A 129 -5.52 17.76 9.40
N ARG A 130 -5.55 16.51 8.98
CA ARG A 130 -4.71 15.42 9.50
C ARG A 130 -4.84 14.19 8.62
N GLY A 131 -3.74 13.53 8.37
CA GLY A 131 -3.73 12.24 7.68
C GLY A 131 -2.33 11.68 7.51
N SER A 132 -2.24 10.37 7.29
CA SER A 132 -1.00 9.70 6.91
C SER A 132 -1.25 8.80 5.71
N ILE A 133 -0.40 8.86 4.71
CA ILE A 133 -0.43 7.99 3.54
C ILE A 133 0.89 7.24 3.47
N VAL A 134 0.82 5.91 3.46
CA VAL A 134 1.98 5.03 3.32
C VAL A 134 1.78 4.12 2.13
N ALA A 135 2.64 4.26 1.11
CA ALA A 135 2.62 3.42 -0.08
C ALA A 135 3.71 2.34 -0.03
N VAL A 136 3.48 1.22 -0.71
CA VAL A 136 4.49 0.18 -0.89
C VAL A 136 5.14 0.33 -2.27
N GLY A 137 6.31 0.98 -2.27
CA GLY A 137 7.22 1.00 -3.41
C GLY A 137 7.95 -0.34 -3.56
N ALA A 138 9.20 -0.29 -3.94
CA ALA A 138 10.12 -1.42 -3.96
C ALA A 138 11.57 -0.95 -4.04
N ALA A 139 12.50 -1.68 -3.44
CA ALA A 139 13.94 -1.44 -3.64
C ALA A 139 14.32 -1.59 -5.12
N GLY A 140 13.69 -2.53 -5.84
CA GLY A 140 13.85 -2.70 -7.29
C GLY A 140 13.31 -1.56 -8.15
N GLY A 141 12.61 -0.56 -7.56
CA GLY A 141 12.22 0.67 -8.24
C GLY A 141 13.26 1.79 -8.17
N LEU A 142 14.31 1.65 -7.33
CA LEU A 142 15.39 2.63 -7.23
C LEU A 142 16.36 2.56 -8.41
N LYS A 143 16.49 1.39 -9.02
CA LYS A 143 17.38 1.13 -10.15
C LYS A 143 16.78 0.07 -11.07
N GLY A 144 16.88 0.27 -12.38
CA GLY A 144 16.45 -0.72 -13.36
C GLY A 144 17.26 -2.02 -13.25
N GLY A 145 16.57 -3.14 -13.32
CA GLY A 145 17.16 -4.48 -13.42
C GLY A 145 16.85 -5.12 -14.76
N ALA A 146 17.68 -6.08 -15.18
CA ALA A 146 17.44 -6.86 -16.39
C ALA A 146 16.06 -7.56 -16.30
N ALA A 147 15.32 -7.58 -17.40
CA ALA A 147 14.00 -8.19 -17.54
C ALA A 147 12.92 -7.68 -16.57
N ALA A 148 13.11 -6.56 -15.88
CA ALA A 148 12.18 -5.97 -14.92
C ALA A 148 11.80 -4.52 -15.27
N GLY A 149 11.93 -4.11 -16.54
CA GLY A 149 11.79 -2.72 -16.97
C GLY A 149 10.44 -2.10 -16.61
N ALA A 150 9.34 -2.75 -16.98
CA ALA A 150 7.97 -2.27 -16.67
C ALA A 150 7.70 -2.18 -15.17
N TYR A 151 8.12 -3.19 -14.40
CA TYR A 151 7.98 -3.19 -12.95
C TYR A 151 8.78 -2.06 -12.29
N ALA A 152 10.08 -1.96 -12.60
CA ALA A 152 10.95 -0.92 -12.06
C ALA A 152 10.43 0.49 -12.39
N ALA A 153 9.99 0.72 -13.66
CA ALA A 153 9.41 1.99 -14.10
C ALA A 153 8.14 2.32 -13.30
N SER A 154 7.22 1.35 -13.13
CA SER A 154 5.97 1.58 -12.41
C SER A 154 6.19 1.88 -10.92
N LYS A 155 7.14 1.21 -10.27
CA LYS A 155 7.51 1.49 -8.87
C LYS A 155 8.26 2.82 -8.73
N SER A 156 9.11 3.18 -9.70
CA SER A 156 9.71 4.51 -9.77
C SER A 156 8.64 5.60 -9.91
N ALA A 157 7.64 5.40 -10.77
CA ALA A 157 6.52 6.34 -10.93
C ALA A 157 5.77 6.54 -9.61
N LEU A 158 5.40 5.45 -8.91
CA LEU A 158 4.77 5.53 -7.60
C LEU A 158 5.61 6.34 -6.60
N MET A 159 6.92 6.10 -6.55
CA MET A 159 7.81 6.82 -5.63
C MET A 159 7.83 8.32 -5.92
N ARG A 160 7.86 8.73 -7.20
CA ARG A 160 7.77 10.17 -7.57
C ARG A 160 6.42 10.78 -7.19
N LEU A 161 5.32 10.02 -7.32
CA LEU A 161 3.98 10.47 -6.88
C LEU A 161 3.93 10.69 -5.36
N VAL A 162 4.54 9.80 -4.59
CA VAL A 162 4.64 9.95 -3.11
C VAL A 162 5.40 11.22 -2.74
N GLU A 163 6.54 11.48 -3.35
CA GLU A 163 7.34 12.69 -3.09
C GLU A 163 6.60 13.98 -3.48
N SER A 164 5.96 13.99 -4.65
CA SER A 164 5.17 15.14 -5.12
C SER A 164 4.00 15.42 -4.18
N MET A 165 3.22 14.39 -3.85
CA MET A 165 2.08 14.52 -2.95
C MET A 165 2.51 14.94 -1.54
N SER A 166 3.65 14.46 -1.06
CA SER A 166 4.22 14.90 0.22
C SER A 166 4.54 16.40 0.20
N ALA A 167 5.13 16.90 -0.90
CA ALA A 167 5.42 18.32 -1.04
C ALA A 167 4.15 19.19 -1.09
N GLU A 168 3.08 18.67 -1.69
CA GLU A 168 1.77 19.35 -1.81
C GLU A 168 0.99 19.41 -0.48
N LEU A 169 1.11 18.39 0.37
CA LEU A 169 0.23 18.17 1.53
C LEU A 169 0.87 18.43 2.90
N ARG A 170 2.19 18.66 2.96
CA ARG A 170 2.91 18.81 4.24
C ARG A 170 2.38 19.97 5.09
N ASP A 171 1.97 21.07 4.47
CA ASP A 171 1.45 22.25 5.16
C ASP A 171 0.00 22.09 5.62
N GLU A 172 -0.62 20.94 5.28
CA GLU A 172 -1.98 20.57 5.67
C GLU A 172 -1.99 19.48 6.76
N ASP A 173 -0.84 19.21 7.41
CA ASP A 173 -0.67 18.15 8.41
C ASP A 173 -0.98 16.74 7.87
N ILE A 174 -0.70 16.51 6.58
CA ILE A 174 -0.86 15.21 5.92
C ILE A 174 0.52 14.68 5.51
N ASN A 175 0.93 13.57 6.13
CA ASN A 175 2.18 12.90 5.82
C ASN A 175 2.01 11.92 4.65
N VAL A 176 2.94 11.93 3.70
CA VAL A 176 2.95 10.96 2.60
C VAL A 176 4.35 10.37 2.48
N ASN A 177 4.44 9.05 2.65
CA ASN A 177 5.72 8.32 2.66
C ASN A 177 5.57 6.98 1.93
N ALA A 178 6.68 6.34 1.60
CA ALA A 178 6.69 4.98 1.08
C ALA A 178 7.72 4.11 1.80
N VAL A 179 7.41 2.83 1.92
CA VAL A 179 8.37 1.78 2.26
C VAL A 179 8.86 1.11 0.98
N LEU A 180 10.14 0.78 0.92
CA LEU A 180 10.77 0.14 -0.23
C LEU A 180 11.31 -1.24 0.20
N PRO A 181 10.46 -2.27 0.27
CA PRO A 181 10.93 -3.61 0.61
C PRO A 181 11.82 -4.18 -0.49
N SER A 182 12.76 -5.05 -0.07
CA SER A 182 13.41 -6.00 -0.94
C SER A 182 12.45 -7.16 -1.26
N ILE A 183 12.83 -8.40 -0.99
CA ILE A 183 11.96 -9.56 -1.16
C ILE A 183 11.17 -9.76 0.13
N ILE A 184 9.84 -9.73 0.03
CA ILE A 184 8.95 -10.03 1.15
C ILE A 184 8.80 -11.55 1.25
N ASP A 185 8.94 -12.09 2.45
CA ASP A 185 8.80 -13.53 2.71
C ASP A 185 7.32 -13.94 2.61
N THR A 186 6.95 -14.44 1.45
CA THR A 186 5.59 -14.87 1.14
C THR A 186 5.59 -16.23 0.43
N PRO A 187 4.52 -17.03 0.57
CA PRO A 187 4.44 -18.31 -0.13
C PRO A 187 4.70 -18.22 -1.65
N PRO A 188 4.15 -17.23 -2.40
CA PRO A 188 4.47 -17.08 -3.82
C PRO A 188 5.96 -16.83 -4.09
N ASN A 189 6.62 -15.98 -3.29
CA ASN A 189 8.05 -15.69 -3.46
C ASN A 189 8.91 -16.91 -3.12
N ARG A 190 8.57 -17.65 -2.06
CA ARG A 190 9.25 -18.93 -1.74
C ARG A 190 9.10 -19.94 -2.87
N SER A 191 7.90 -20.04 -3.46
CA SER A 191 7.67 -20.96 -4.60
C SER A 191 8.44 -20.54 -5.85
N ALA A 192 8.60 -19.23 -6.10
CA ALA A 192 9.36 -18.72 -7.23
C ALA A 192 10.87 -18.84 -7.07
N MET A 193 11.37 -18.92 -5.84
CA MET A 193 12.81 -18.97 -5.51
C MET A 193 13.09 -20.03 -4.44
N PRO A 194 12.86 -21.33 -4.73
CA PRO A 194 12.89 -22.41 -3.72
C PRO A 194 14.26 -22.60 -3.06
N ASP A 195 15.33 -22.26 -3.75
CA ASP A 195 16.72 -22.43 -3.28
C ASP A 195 17.26 -21.21 -2.51
N ALA A 196 16.44 -20.18 -2.30
CA ALA A 196 16.87 -18.98 -1.60
C ALA A 196 16.86 -19.15 -0.07
N ASP A 197 17.72 -18.42 0.61
CA ASP A 197 17.68 -18.32 2.08
C ASP A 197 16.60 -17.34 2.53
N PHE A 198 15.42 -17.87 2.83
CA PHE A 198 14.24 -17.07 3.24
C PHE A 198 14.47 -16.32 4.55
N SER A 199 15.39 -16.74 5.41
CA SER A 199 15.72 -16.05 6.66
C SER A 199 16.30 -14.66 6.45
N ARG A 200 16.74 -14.37 5.24
CA ARG A 200 17.27 -13.05 4.83
C ARG A 200 16.20 -12.09 4.33
N TRP A 201 15.00 -12.60 4.01
CA TRP A 201 13.92 -11.82 3.45
C TRP A 201 13.17 -11.00 4.51
N VAL A 202 12.36 -10.05 4.04
CA VAL A 202 11.55 -9.20 4.92
C VAL A 202 10.29 -9.94 5.33
N ALA A 203 10.13 -10.23 6.61
CA ALA A 203 8.88 -10.78 7.12
C ALA A 203 7.73 -9.77 6.95
N PRO A 204 6.52 -10.19 6.49
CA PRO A 204 5.37 -9.30 6.37
C PRO A 204 5.05 -8.55 7.68
N GLU A 205 5.22 -9.19 8.82
CA GLU A 205 4.98 -8.62 10.14
C GLU A 205 5.97 -7.50 10.46
N ALA A 206 7.26 -7.68 10.16
CA ALA A 206 8.27 -6.64 10.34
C ALA A 206 8.02 -5.43 9.43
N LEU A 207 7.57 -5.68 8.19
CA LEU A 207 7.19 -4.59 7.28
C LEU A 207 5.92 -3.87 7.76
N ALA A 208 4.96 -4.60 8.37
CA ALA A 208 3.77 -4.02 8.96
C ALA A 208 4.10 -3.07 10.13
N GLU A 209 5.11 -3.39 10.94
CA GLU A 209 5.59 -2.50 12.01
C GLU A 209 6.14 -1.18 11.47
N VAL A 210 6.93 -1.24 10.39
CA VAL A 210 7.47 -0.04 9.74
C VAL A 210 6.35 0.79 9.12
N ILE A 211 5.39 0.16 8.44
CA ILE A 211 4.20 0.84 7.89
C ILE A 211 3.40 1.48 9.03
N GLY A 212 3.20 0.78 10.13
CA GLY A 212 2.51 1.29 11.31
C GLY A 212 3.21 2.49 11.95
N PHE A 213 4.54 2.48 12.01
CA PHE A 213 5.32 3.66 12.43
C PHE A 213 5.06 4.86 11.51
N LEU A 214 5.22 4.69 10.20
CA LEU A 214 5.02 5.77 9.23
C LEU A 214 3.56 6.30 9.19
N ALA A 215 2.60 5.47 9.55
CA ALA A 215 1.18 5.83 9.65
C ALA A 215 0.80 6.47 11.00
N SER A 216 1.73 6.57 11.96
CA SER A 216 1.48 7.07 13.31
C SER A 216 2.01 8.50 13.53
N ASP A 217 1.57 9.13 14.63
CA ASP A 217 2.07 10.45 15.05
C ASP A 217 3.58 10.46 15.37
N ALA A 218 4.18 9.31 15.65
CA ALA A 218 5.62 9.21 15.84
C ALA A 218 6.41 9.59 14.59
N ALA A 219 5.81 9.45 13.40
CA ALA A 219 6.39 9.83 12.13
C ALA A 219 5.94 11.22 11.63
N ARG A 220 5.33 12.06 12.46
CA ARG A 220 4.79 13.39 12.05
C ARG A 220 5.80 14.31 11.39
N ALA A 221 7.08 14.13 11.65
CA ALA A 221 8.17 14.91 11.04
C ALA A 221 8.78 14.23 9.80
N VAL A 222 8.24 13.06 9.38
CA VAL A 222 8.75 12.31 8.22
C VAL A 222 7.87 12.62 7.02
N HIS A 223 8.42 13.30 6.02
CA HIS A 223 7.70 13.74 4.82
C HIS A 223 8.45 13.34 3.56
N GLY A 224 7.79 12.67 2.62
CA GLY A 224 8.35 12.26 1.33
C GLY A 224 9.44 11.20 1.43
N ALA A 225 9.52 10.50 2.55
CA ALA A 225 10.52 9.47 2.75
C ALA A 225 10.23 8.24 1.87
N LEU A 226 11.27 7.79 1.20
CA LEU A 226 11.33 6.52 0.49
C LEU A 226 12.19 5.58 1.34
N LEU A 227 11.58 4.92 2.32
CA LEU A 227 12.29 4.17 3.37
C LEU A 227 12.62 2.74 2.94
N PRO A 228 13.90 2.39 2.69
CA PRO A 228 14.29 1.03 2.39
C PRO A 228 14.05 0.09 3.58
N VAL A 229 13.43 -1.05 3.32
CA VAL A 229 13.20 -2.14 4.29
C VAL A 229 13.72 -3.43 3.66
N LEU A 230 15.00 -3.70 3.83
CA LEU A 230 15.73 -4.65 2.98
C LEU A 230 15.88 -6.04 3.60
N GLY A 231 15.65 -6.19 4.91
CA GLY A 231 16.05 -7.41 5.59
C GLY A 231 17.58 -7.55 5.57
N ARG A 232 18.03 -8.68 5.07
CA ARG A 232 19.48 -8.98 4.91
C ARG A 232 19.84 -9.24 3.44
N VAL A 233 19.01 -8.75 2.50
CA VAL A 233 19.20 -8.92 1.04
C VAL A 233 19.92 -7.71 0.45
#